data_71be9ec8069bcd7365d7995332a1b293
#
_entry.id   71be9ec8069bcd7365d7995332a1b293
#
_cell.length_a   1.000
_cell.length_b   1.000
_cell.length_c   1.000
_cell.angle_alpha   90.00
_cell.angle_beta   90.00
_cell.angle_gamma   90.00
#
_symmetry.space_group_name_H-M   'P 1'
#
loop_
_entity.id
_entity.type
_entity.pdbx_description
1 polymer ?
#
loop_
_entity_poly.entity_id
_entity_poly.type
_entity_poly.pdbx_seq_one_letter_code
_entity_poly.pdbx_strand_id
1 'polypeptide(L)'
;MSTLPDNELDLEKLFLPAWAQESAKTKSYENYTGAEETPRRREGNFGQRPRREGPGGQRPRGVGGPENRFREGGRPGENRGSRPSGPRDTRFRGDRRRAERDQGRREPPPPLPEITLTLVPEERGVDSLARQIKMTGRAYPLFDIAQMILQKPERHTVSFATRKNAEGTILQKLYLCALDDSLWLSDDEAVDHVLRRHFATFYQAEKTATEPPKGKYTFVAQCGMSGIVLGPPNLNDYQANLRKLHAERYSRLPFEVYKSRVKIVRDEEVVKKWIEDQSWKTEYICLNVPEPVRLQTMESVSKHFRETHKEAIIKEVETHSISGTAARSLRSQELGRAFRSAWEDQRRFPLQIATVLSQQFASRGLQFFKVDKTVTHVSVARPHFLDLEATPVSEGVKKIVNFLNAHGKCTRRQLIESLAPKPAIVPVPVSEPPRAEPVEG
;
A
#
# COMPACT_ATOMS: atom_id res chain seq x y z
N MET A 1 -14.95 -17.35 -53.84
CA MET A 1 -15.46 -16.17 -53.07
C MET A 1 -15.24 -16.46 -51.61
N SER A 2 -14.12 -15.97 -51.09
CA SER A 2 -13.70 -16.15 -49.70
C SER A 2 -14.27 -14.99 -48.89
N THR A 3 -15.18 -15.25 -47.98
CA THR A 3 -15.67 -14.31 -47.01
C THR A 3 -14.64 -14.18 -45.90
N LEU A 4 -14.00 -13.00 -45.84
CA LEU A 4 -13.16 -12.58 -44.74
C LEU A 4 -14.07 -12.42 -43.48
N PRO A 5 -13.59 -12.81 -42.27
CA PRO A 5 -14.33 -12.56 -41.06
C PRO A 5 -14.29 -11.04 -40.78
N ASP A 6 -15.44 -10.42 -40.65
CA ASP A 6 -15.61 -9.06 -40.14
C ASP A 6 -15.04 -8.97 -38.71
N ASN A 7 -13.80 -8.50 -38.62
CA ASN A 7 -13.26 -7.99 -37.37
C ASN A 7 -13.92 -6.64 -37.13
N GLU A 8 -15.13 -6.62 -36.58
CA GLU A 8 -15.68 -5.44 -35.92
C GLU A 8 -14.73 -5.13 -34.75
N LEU A 9 -13.88 -4.15 -34.99
CA LEU A 9 -13.11 -3.47 -33.94
C LEU A 9 -14.13 -2.82 -33.01
N ASP A 10 -14.40 -3.50 -31.91
CA ASP A 10 -15.30 -3.04 -30.84
C ASP A 10 -14.67 -1.82 -30.17
N LEU A 11 -14.88 -0.65 -30.77
CA LEU A 11 -14.33 0.63 -30.34
C LEU A 11 -14.75 0.96 -28.89
N GLU A 12 -15.87 0.41 -28.41
CA GLU A 12 -16.29 0.59 -27.03
C GLU A 12 -15.34 -0.09 -26.02
N LYS A 13 -14.70 -1.20 -26.40
CA LYS A 13 -13.72 -1.88 -25.53
C LYS A 13 -12.40 -1.12 -25.39
N LEU A 14 -12.04 -0.31 -26.39
CA LEU A 14 -10.81 0.49 -26.38
C LEU A 14 -10.84 1.63 -25.36
N PHE A 15 -12.02 2.12 -25.00
CA PHE A 15 -12.21 3.24 -24.07
C PHE A 15 -12.55 2.78 -22.64
N LEU A 16 -12.69 1.48 -22.40
CA LEU A 16 -12.91 0.96 -21.06
C LEU A 16 -11.61 0.88 -20.27
N PRO A 17 -11.59 1.25 -19.00
CA PRO A 17 -10.46 0.95 -18.13
C PRO A 17 -10.12 -0.55 -18.18
N ALA A 18 -8.84 -0.91 -18.16
CA ALA A 18 -8.38 -2.29 -18.32
C ALA A 18 -9.10 -3.29 -17.40
N TRP A 19 -9.45 -2.88 -16.18
CA TRP A 19 -10.19 -3.72 -15.24
C TRP A 19 -11.67 -3.94 -15.59
N ALA A 20 -12.26 -3.08 -16.43
CA ALA A 20 -13.62 -3.21 -16.91
C ALA A 20 -13.69 -3.96 -18.26
N GLN A 21 -12.54 -4.16 -18.92
CA GLN A 21 -12.40 -4.95 -20.14
C GLN A 21 -12.25 -6.45 -19.88
N GLU A 22 -11.89 -6.85 -18.65
CA GLU A 22 -11.85 -8.26 -18.28
C GLU A 22 -13.24 -8.85 -18.43
N SER A 23 -13.46 -9.52 -19.57
CA SER A 23 -14.73 -10.18 -19.87
C SER A 23 -15.06 -11.20 -18.79
N ALA A 24 -16.35 -11.40 -18.54
CA ALA A 24 -16.92 -12.36 -17.57
C ALA A 24 -16.51 -13.84 -17.79
N LYS A 25 -15.45 -14.11 -18.55
CA LYS A 25 -14.85 -15.43 -18.75
C LYS A 25 -13.92 -15.87 -17.62
N THR A 26 -13.59 -15.01 -16.70
CA THR A 26 -12.91 -15.44 -15.48
C THR A 26 -13.91 -16.15 -14.60
N LYS A 27 -13.74 -17.44 -14.49
CA LYS A 27 -14.55 -18.50 -13.85
C LYS A 27 -14.80 -18.32 -12.34
N SER A 28 -14.86 -17.10 -11.84
CA SER A 28 -15.02 -16.79 -10.40
C SER A 28 -16.39 -17.24 -9.85
N TYR A 29 -17.39 -17.39 -10.72
CA TYR A 29 -18.77 -17.74 -10.28
C TYR A 29 -19.25 -19.10 -10.75
N GLU A 30 -18.52 -19.82 -11.60
CA GLU A 30 -18.89 -21.19 -11.99
C GLU A 30 -18.85 -22.18 -10.81
N ASN A 31 -18.07 -21.86 -9.77
CA ASN A 31 -17.95 -22.68 -8.56
C ASN A 31 -18.77 -22.15 -7.36
N TYR A 32 -19.59 -21.10 -7.56
CA TYR A 32 -20.45 -20.63 -6.49
C TYR A 32 -21.69 -21.51 -6.38
N THR A 33 -21.58 -22.55 -5.55
CA THR A 33 -22.64 -23.50 -5.28
C THR A 33 -23.68 -23.04 -4.27
N GLY A 34 -23.64 -21.77 -3.84
CA GLY A 34 -24.61 -21.24 -2.86
C GLY A 34 -24.50 -21.83 -1.45
N ALA A 35 -23.50 -22.67 -1.20
CA ALA A 35 -23.21 -23.14 0.14
C ALA A 35 -22.36 -22.08 0.88
N GLU A 36 -22.86 -21.61 2.02
CA GLU A 36 -22.08 -20.81 2.95
C GLU A 36 -20.82 -21.59 3.34
N GLU A 37 -19.66 -21.15 2.87
CA GLU A 37 -18.41 -21.56 3.46
C GLU A 37 -18.34 -20.94 4.86
N THR A 38 -18.65 -21.75 5.86
CA THR A 38 -18.31 -21.42 7.25
C THR A 38 -16.81 -21.12 7.31
N PRO A 39 -16.40 -20.01 7.96
CA PRO A 39 -15.00 -19.66 8.04
C PRO A 39 -14.25 -20.77 8.78
N ARG A 40 -13.47 -21.56 8.04
CA ARG A 40 -12.55 -22.53 8.61
C ARG A 40 -11.57 -21.75 9.47
N ARG A 41 -11.72 -21.92 10.78
CA ARG A 41 -10.78 -21.54 11.82
C ARG A 41 -9.39 -22.05 11.39
N ARG A 42 -8.52 -21.15 10.97
CA ARG A 42 -7.12 -21.47 10.72
C ARG A 42 -6.47 -21.80 12.06
N GLU A 43 -6.40 -23.08 12.36
CA GLU A 43 -5.45 -23.60 13.33
C GLU A 43 -4.05 -23.33 12.77
N GLY A 44 -3.28 -22.56 13.53
CA GLY A 44 -1.92 -22.20 13.19
C GLY A 44 -1.02 -23.42 13.16
N ASN A 45 -0.57 -23.83 11.99
CA ASN A 45 0.52 -24.76 11.84
C ASN A 45 1.83 -23.96 11.76
N PHE A 46 2.47 -23.83 12.91
CA PHE A 46 3.84 -23.36 13.03
C PHE A 46 4.78 -24.50 12.66
N GLY A 47 5.59 -24.29 11.63
CA GLY A 47 6.88 -24.95 11.52
C GLY A 47 6.98 -26.07 10.50
N GLN A 48 7.65 -25.79 9.40
CA GLN A 48 8.82 -26.56 8.97
C GLN A 48 9.40 -25.94 7.68
N ARG A 49 10.56 -25.35 7.83
CA ARG A 49 11.43 -24.98 6.69
C ARG A 49 12.05 -26.26 6.11
N PRO A 50 12.15 -26.42 4.79
CA PRO A 50 12.85 -27.56 4.20
C PRO A 50 14.35 -27.44 4.40
N ARG A 51 14.95 -28.50 4.93
CA ARG A 51 16.39 -28.71 5.07
C ARG A 51 16.98 -29.10 3.70
N ARG A 52 17.99 -28.38 3.29
CA ARG A 52 18.85 -28.73 2.16
C ARG A 52 19.63 -30.01 2.48
N GLU A 53 19.53 -31.00 1.62
CA GLU A 53 20.36 -32.21 1.61
C GLU A 53 21.75 -31.92 1.05
N GLY A 54 22.75 -32.45 1.69
CA GLY A 54 24.10 -32.64 1.17
C GLY A 54 24.67 -33.97 1.71
N PRO A 55 25.45 -34.71 0.93
CA PRO A 55 25.62 -36.16 1.09
C PRO A 55 26.85 -36.61 1.88
N GLY A 56 26.71 -37.77 2.52
CA GLY A 56 27.82 -38.70 2.71
C GLY A 56 28.34 -38.90 4.13
N GLY A 57 28.27 -40.12 4.63
CA GLY A 57 29.11 -40.60 5.73
C GLY A 57 28.48 -41.75 6.53
N GLN A 58 28.99 -42.95 6.33
CA GLN A 58 28.55 -44.26 6.84
C GLN A 58 28.93 -44.57 8.30
N ARG A 59 27.95 -45.20 9.04
CA ARG A 59 28.02 -46.40 9.96
C ARG A 59 28.81 -46.31 11.27
N PRO A 60 28.64 -47.30 12.25
CA PRO A 60 27.52 -48.23 12.53
C PRO A 60 27.13 -48.39 14.05
N ARG A 61 26.03 -49.11 14.29
CA ARG A 61 25.58 -50.07 15.32
C ARG A 61 26.11 -50.10 16.77
N GLY A 62 25.19 -50.26 17.70
CA GLY A 62 25.26 -50.91 19.02
C GLY A 62 23.97 -50.66 19.80
N VAL A 63 23.08 -51.54 19.86
CA VAL A 63 22.60 -52.69 20.67
C VAL A 63 22.47 -52.36 22.18
N GLY A 64 21.23 -52.50 22.72
CA GLY A 64 20.96 -52.85 24.10
C GLY A 64 19.85 -52.04 24.80
N GLY A 65 18.66 -52.59 24.94
CA GLY A 65 17.68 -52.26 26.00
C GLY A 65 17.97 -53.12 27.25
N PRO A 66 17.09 -53.32 28.23
CA PRO A 66 15.70 -52.92 28.41
C PRO A 66 15.31 -52.39 29.83
N GLU A 67 14.02 -51.95 29.93
CA GLU A 67 13.09 -52.09 31.09
C GLU A 67 13.53 -51.87 32.55
N ASN A 68 12.86 -51.05 33.33
CA ASN A 68 11.79 -51.42 34.29
C ASN A 68 11.44 -50.34 35.33
N ARG A 69 10.17 -50.07 35.47
CA ARG A 69 9.27 -50.05 36.65
C ARG A 69 9.54 -49.18 37.90
N PHE A 70 8.49 -48.39 38.16
CA PHE A 70 7.76 -48.15 39.43
C PHE A 70 8.53 -47.82 40.73
N ARG A 71 8.25 -46.70 41.37
CA ARG A 71 7.41 -46.61 42.61
C ARG A 71 7.52 -45.25 43.32
N GLU A 72 6.38 -44.88 43.83
CA GLU A 72 5.98 -43.91 44.84
C GLU A 72 6.94 -43.67 46.02
N GLY A 73 6.85 -42.46 46.57
CA GLY A 73 6.69 -42.28 48.01
C GLY A 73 7.81 -41.53 48.73
N GLY A 74 7.45 -40.44 49.42
CA GLY A 74 8.04 -40.13 50.73
C GLY A 74 8.94 -38.90 50.83
N ARG A 75 8.46 -37.87 51.50
CA ARG A 75 9.20 -36.82 52.24
C ARG A 75 9.75 -37.41 53.57
N PRO A 76 10.52 -36.68 54.41
CA PRO A 76 11.42 -35.52 54.29
C PRO A 76 12.79 -35.78 55.02
N GLY A 77 13.71 -34.84 54.93
CA GLY A 77 14.85 -34.88 55.89
C GLY A 77 16.09 -34.08 55.48
N GLU A 78 16.36 -33.12 56.28
CA GLU A 78 17.52 -32.27 56.46
C GLU A 78 18.93 -32.84 56.13
N ASN A 79 19.75 -31.93 55.64
CA ASN A 79 21.04 -31.50 56.19
C ASN A 79 22.32 -31.65 55.32
N ARG A 80 22.93 -30.48 55.13
CA ARG A 80 24.36 -30.18 55.11
C ARG A 80 25.31 -30.95 54.18
N GLY A 81 25.97 -30.18 53.31
CA GLY A 81 27.23 -30.61 52.70
C GLY A 81 27.73 -29.67 51.62
N SER A 82 28.78 -28.97 51.92
CA SER A 82 29.53 -27.97 51.18
C SER A 82 30.26 -28.48 49.92
N ARG A 83 30.29 -27.56 48.84
CA ARG A 83 31.39 -27.33 47.87
C ARG A 83 31.58 -28.31 46.70
N PRO A 84 32.23 -27.86 45.59
CA PRO A 84 32.69 -26.51 45.18
C PRO A 84 32.24 -26.06 43.78
N SER A 85 32.39 -24.75 43.59
CA SER A 85 32.22 -23.93 42.43
C SER A 85 32.95 -24.35 41.13
N GLY A 86 32.22 -24.43 40.03
CA GLY A 86 32.75 -24.31 38.67
C GLY A 86 32.16 -23.05 38.01
N PRO A 87 32.88 -22.37 37.13
CA PRO A 87 32.45 -21.08 36.61
C PRO A 87 31.30 -21.26 35.63
N ARG A 88 30.12 -20.74 36.01
CA ARG A 88 28.98 -20.62 35.14
C ARG A 88 29.13 -19.36 34.27
N ASP A 89 29.21 -19.61 33.00
CA ASP A 89 29.18 -18.63 31.90
C ASP A 89 27.93 -17.73 32.01
N THR A 90 28.11 -16.52 32.55
CA THR A 90 27.04 -15.53 32.75
C THR A 90 26.86 -14.60 31.55
N ARG A 91 27.39 -14.96 30.35
CA ARG A 91 27.37 -14.08 29.18
C ARG A 91 26.07 -14.07 28.37
N PHE A 92 25.11 -14.96 28.62
CA PHE A 92 23.90 -15.05 27.79
C PHE A 92 22.61 -14.47 28.40
N ARG A 93 22.63 -13.90 29.60
CA ARG A 93 21.42 -13.35 30.26
C ARG A 93 21.28 -11.83 30.15
N GLY A 94 22.30 -11.13 29.64
CA GLY A 94 22.31 -9.67 29.53
C GLY A 94 21.55 -9.11 28.31
N ASP A 95 21.51 -9.87 27.21
CA ASP A 95 20.99 -9.35 25.95
C ASP A 95 19.45 -9.37 25.85
N ARG A 96 18.78 -10.31 26.51
CA ARG A 96 17.30 -10.32 26.48
C ARG A 96 16.67 -9.16 27.25
N ARG A 97 17.28 -8.72 28.36
CA ARG A 97 16.78 -7.58 29.14
C ARG A 97 17.07 -6.22 28.50
N ARG A 98 18.06 -6.15 27.58
CA ARG A 98 18.36 -4.94 26.82
C ARG A 98 17.41 -4.78 25.62
N ALA A 99 17.00 -5.88 24.98
CA ALA A 99 16.00 -5.90 23.92
C ALA A 99 14.59 -5.56 24.43
N GLU A 100 14.23 -5.95 25.65
CA GLU A 100 12.95 -5.61 26.27
C GLU A 100 12.87 -4.15 26.75
N ARG A 101 14.01 -3.52 27.08
CA ARG A 101 14.04 -2.09 27.46
C ARG A 101 13.96 -1.14 26.26
N ASP A 102 14.35 -1.57 25.08
CA ASP A 102 14.30 -0.75 23.85
C ASP A 102 12.93 -0.78 23.18
N GLN A 103 12.04 -1.74 23.53
CA GLN A 103 10.65 -1.79 23.09
C GLN A 103 9.72 -0.84 23.86
N GLY A 104 10.17 -0.25 24.97
CA GLY A 104 9.35 0.57 25.87
C GLY A 104 9.29 2.06 25.59
N ARG A 105 10.00 2.57 24.57
CA ARG A 105 10.04 4.00 24.22
C ARG A 105 9.81 4.26 22.73
N ARG A 106 8.85 3.59 22.13
CA ARG A 106 8.30 4.11 20.88
C ARG A 106 7.35 5.24 21.28
N GLU A 107 7.77 6.45 21.03
CA GLU A 107 6.87 7.60 21.09
C GLU A 107 5.59 7.24 20.32
N PRO A 108 4.40 7.53 20.89
CA PRO A 108 3.16 7.28 20.18
C PRO A 108 3.24 7.96 18.82
N PRO A 109 2.77 7.31 17.75
CA PRO A 109 2.78 7.93 16.44
C PRO A 109 2.05 9.26 16.52
N PRO A 110 2.57 10.31 15.86
CA PRO A 110 1.93 11.62 15.88
C PRO A 110 0.47 11.50 15.42
N PRO A 111 -0.45 12.32 15.95
CA PRO A 111 -1.86 12.27 15.61
C PRO A 111 -2.06 12.41 14.10
N LEU A 112 -3.14 11.83 13.59
CA LEU A 112 -3.52 11.98 12.18
C LEU A 112 -4.03 13.41 11.94
N PRO A 113 -3.81 13.96 10.74
CA PRO A 113 -4.30 15.29 10.38
C PRO A 113 -5.84 15.31 10.36
N GLU A 114 -6.43 16.42 10.76
CA GLU A 114 -7.88 16.62 10.83
C GLU A 114 -8.48 16.98 9.47
N ILE A 115 -8.38 16.04 8.53
CA ILE A 115 -8.94 16.15 7.18
C ILE A 115 -9.95 15.04 6.93
N THR A 116 -10.84 15.26 5.99
CA THR A 116 -11.79 14.25 5.52
C THR A 116 -11.23 13.58 4.27
N LEU A 117 -11.15 12.25 4.31
CA LEU A 117 -10.73 11.41 3.19
C LEU A 117 -11.91 10.61 2.68
N THR A 118 -12.22 10.74 1.39
CA THR A 118 -13.30 10.00 0.74
C THR A 118 -12.75 9.23 -0.45
N LEU A 119 -12.97 7.91 -0.47
CA LEU A 119 -12.65 7.08 -1.61
C LEU A 119 -13.87 7.01 -2.52
N VAL A 120 -13.71 7.47 -3.76
CA VAL A 120 -14.78 7.57 -4.75
C VAL A 120 -14.49 6.60 -5.90
N PRO A 121 -15.42 5.67 -6.23
CA PRO A 121 -15.28 4.83 -7.41
C PRO A 121 -15.16 5.65 -8.69
N GLU A 122 -14.33 5.20 -9.64
CA GLU A 122 -14.18 5.85 -10.93
C GLU A 122 -15.45 5.73 -11.76
N GLU A 123 -15.97 6.86 -12.28
CA GLU A 123 -17.25 6.91 -12.97
C GLU A 123 -17.32 6.00 -14.19
N ARG A 124 -16.28 5.99 -15.04
CA ARG A 124 -16.23 5.13 -16.23
C ARG A 124 -16.35 3.65 -15.90
N GLY A 125 -15.70 3.25 -14.80
CA GLY A 125 -15.76 1.89 -14.30
C GLY A 125 -17.15 1.54 -13.76
N VAL A 126 -17.79 2.47 -13.06
CA VAL A 126 -19.17 2.31 -12.58
C VAL A 126 -20.16 2.24 -13.73
N ASP A 127 -20.00 3.05 -14.78
CA ASP A 127 -20.83 2.98 -15.99
C ASP A 127 -20.76 1.61 -16.67
N SER A 128 -19.55 1.08 -16.81
CA SER A 128 -19.34 -0.24 -17.37
C SER A 128 -20.01 -1.35 -16.53
N LEU A 129 -19.83 -1.30 -15.21
CA LEU A 129 -20.48 -2.22 -14.29
C LEU A 129 -22.02 -2.12 -14.37
N ALA A 130 -22.55 -0.91 -14.41
CA ALA A 130 -24.01 -0.70 -14.52
C ALA A 130 -24.57 -1.27 -15.82
N ARG A 131 -23.89 -1.06 -16.96
CA ARG A 131 -24.26 -1.67 -18.25
C ARG A 131 -24.22 -3.21 -18.15
N GLN A 132 -23.18 -3.77 -17.58
CA GLN A 132 -23.04 -5.23 -17.41
C GLN A 132 -24.14 -5.82 -16.54
N ILE A 133 -24.51 -5.17 -15.42
CA ILE A 133 -25.61 -5.57 -14.57
C ILE A 133 -26.92 -5.55 -15.36
N LYS A 134 -27.17 -4.48 -16.14
CA LYS A 134 -28.37 -4.36 -16.99
C LYS A 134 -28.44 -5.44 -18.06
N MET A 135 -27.34 -5.71 -18.74
CA MET A 135 -27.26 -6.73 -19.78
C MET A 135 -27.45 -8.15 -19.25
N THR A 136 -26.88 -8.45 -18.10
CA THR A 136 -26.96 -9.80 -17.51
C THR A 136 -28.25 -10.04 -16.75
N GLY A 137 -28.94 -8.98 -16.29
CA GLY A 137 -30.13 -9.06 -15.45
C GLY A 137 -29.88 -9.73 -14.08
N ARG A 138 -28.61 -9.95 -13.71
CA ARG A 138 -28.23 -10.61 -12.46
C ARG A 138 -28.10 -9.62 -11.31
N ALA A 139 -28.34 -10.14 -10.10
CA ALA A 139 -28.07 -9.41 -8.88
C ALA A 139 -26.65 -9.68 -8.37
N TYR A 140 -25.96 -8.65 -7.87
CA TYR A 140 -24.62 -8.75 -7.35
C TYR A 140 -24.53 -8.13 -5.95
N PRO A 141 -23.77 -8.72 -5.01
CA PRO A 141 -23.56 -8.13 -3.70
C PRO A 141 -22.80 -6.80 -3.80
N LEU A 142 -23.37 -5.74 -3.25
CA LEU A 142 -22.79 -4.39 -3.34
C LEU A 142 -21.41 -4.28 -2.68
N PHE A 143 -21.24 -4.94 -1.54
CA PHE A 143 -19.98 -4.90 -0.79
C PHE A 143 -18.85 -5.66 -1.50
N ASP A 144 -19.16 -6.72 -2.23
CA ASP A 144 -18.16 -7.46 -3.04
C ASP A 144 -17.65 -6.58 -4.19
N ILE A 145 -18.56 -5.83 -4.83
CA ILE A 145 -18.18 -4.85 -5.85
C ILE A 145 -17.28 -3.76 -5.23
N ALA A 146 -17.65 -3.25 -4.05
CA ALA A 146 -16.86 -2.25 -3.35
C ALA A 146 -15.45 -2.76 -2.99
N GLN A 147 -15.34 -4.00 -2.52
CA GLN A 147 -14.04 -4.65 -2.26
C GLN A 147 -13.22 -4.82 -3.54
N MET A 148 -13.85 -5.23 -4.63
CA MET A 148 -13.18 -5.38 -5.93
C MET A 148 -12.64 -4.03 -6.45
N ILE A 149 -13.34 -2.92 -6.19
CA ILE A 149 -12.87 -1.57 -6.52
C ILE A 149 -11.63 -1.22 -5.69
N LEU A 150 -11.64 -1.49 -4.38
CA LEU A 150 -10.51 -1.21 -3.48
C LEU A 150 -9.24 -2.01 -3.78
N GLN A 151 -9.35 -3.17 -4.39
CA GLN A 151 -8.20 -4.03 -4.71
C GLN A 151 -7.20 -3.36 -5.66
N LYS A 152 -7.70 -2.59 -6.64
CA LYS A 152 -6.85 -1.91 -7.63
C LYS A 152 -6.95 -0.39 -7.49
N PRO A 153 -5.83 0.32 -7.37
CA PRO A 153 -5.82 1.78 -7.15
C PRO A 153 -6.38 2.58 -8.34
N GLU A 154 -6.36 2.00 -9.53
CA GLU A 154 -6.87 2.65 -10.75
C GLU A 154 -8.39 2.73 -10.80
N ARG A 155 -9.10 1.97 -9.94
CA ARG A 155 -10.57 1.88 -9.93
C ARG A 155 -11.25 2.92 -9.05
N HIS A 156 -10.47 3.74 -8.36
CA HIS A 156 -10.99 4.76 -7.47
C HIS A 156 -10.11 6.01 -7.44
N THR A 157 -10.72 7.12 -7.11
CA THR A 157 -10.06 8.37 -6.77
C THR A 157 -10.16 8.61 -5.27
N VAL A 158 -9.25 9.41 -4.75
CA VAL A 158 -9.23 9.80 -3.33
C VAL A 158 -9.44 11.30 -3.25
N SER A 159 -10.51 11.71 -2.61
CA SER A 159 -10.79 13.11 -2.36
C SER A 159 -10.36 13.49 -0.96
N PHE A 160 -9.52 14.51 -0.87
CA PHE A 160 -9.08 15.15 0.36
C PHE A 160 -9.87 16.42 0.54
N ALA A 161 -10.50 16.60 1.69
CA ALA A 161 -11.26 17.79 2.01
C ALA A 161 -10.88 18.32 3.38
N THR A 162 -10.87 19.64 3.53
CA THR A 162 -10.67 20.31 4.81
C THR A 162 -11.86 20.03 5.72
N ARG A 163 -11.58 19.86 7.00
CA ARG A 163 -12.62 19.71 8.03
C ARG A 163 -12.91 21.06 8.67
N LYS A 164 -14.19 21.40 8.76
CA LYS A 164 -14.64 22.63 9.40
C LYS A 164 -15.21 22.30 10.78
N ASN A 165 -14.94 23.14 11.77
CA ASN A 165 -15.53 23.09 13.10
C ASN A 165 -17.01 23.47 13.05
N ALA A 166 -17.73 23.36 14.15
CA ALA A 166 -19.10 23.82 14.30
C ALA A 166 -19.27 25.34 14.05
N GLU A 167 -18.18 26.11 14.22
CA GLU A 167 -18.10 27.55 13.98
C GLU A 167 -17.74 27.91 12.52
N GLY A 168 -17.54 26.91 11.65
CA GLY A 168 -17.17 27.12 10.23
C GLY A 168 -15.68 27.36 10.00
N THR A 169 -14.84 27.36 11.05
CA THR A 169 -13.39 27.54 10.91
C THR A 169 -12.73 26.25 10.41
N ILE A 170 -11.78 26.37 9.48
CA ILE A 170 -11.02 25.24 8.93
C ILE A 170 -10.01 24.78 9.99
N LEU A 171 -10.10 23.50 10.39
CA LEU A 171 -9.19 22.89 11.36
C LEU A 171 -7.79 22.65 10.79
N GLN A 172 -7.72 22.16 9.54
CA GLN A 172 -6.49 21.87 8.84
C GLN A 172 -6.58 22.38 7.41
N LYS A 173 -5.67 23.24 7.01
CA LYS A 173 -5.57 23.76 5.64
C LYS A 173 -4.87 22.75 4.73
N LEU A 174 -5.24 22.78 3.45
CA LEU A 174 -4.62 22.00 2.39
C LEU A 174 -3.99 22.95 1.37
N TYR A 175 -2.77 22.63 0.96
CA TYR A 175 -1.99 23.41 -0.01
C TYR A 175 -1.65 22.55 -1.22
N LEU A 176 -1.98 23.06 -2.38
CA LEU A 176 -1.72 22.42 -3.67
C LEU A 176 -0.58 23.13 -4.40
N CYS A 177 0.43 22.38 -4.81
CA CYS A 177 1.47 22.87 -5.69
C CYS A 177 0.98 22.81 -7.16
N ALA A 178 0.88 23.96 -7.82
CA ALA A 178 0.39 24.04 -9.21
C ALA A 178 1.36 23.46 -10.25
N LEU A 179 2.61 23.14 -9.88
CA LEU A 179 3.61 22.62 -10.83
C LEU A 179 3.51 21.10 -11.01
N ASP A 180 3.09 20.38 -9.99
CA ASP A 180 3.09 18.91 -10.00
C ASP A 180 1.87 18.29 -9.30
N ASP A 181 0.85 19.09 -9.01
CA ASP A 181 -0.38 18.71 -8.33
C ASP A 181 -0.16 17.99 -6.99
N SER A 182 1.00 18.22 -6.36
CA SER A 182 1.30 17.65 -5.06
C SER A 182 0.57 18.38 -3.94
N LEU A 183 0.02 17.60 -2.99
CA LEU A 183 -0.79 18.10 -1.87
C LEU A 183 0.02 18.08 -0.56
N TRP A 184 -0.14 19.15 0.25
CA TRP A 184 0.60 19.41 1.47
C TRP A 184 -0.30 19.91 2.58
N LEU A 185 0.09 19.68 3.85
CA LEU A 185 -0.65 20.16 5.02
C LEU A 185 -0.12 21.50 5.55
N SER A 186 1.09 21.86 5.17
CA SER A 186 1.73 23.11 5.56
C SER A 186 2.25 23.83 4.32
N ASP A 187 2.15 25.15 4.35
CA ASP A 187 2.68 25.98 3.29
C ASP A 187 4.22 25.92 3.28
N ASP A 188 4.85 25.81 4.45
CA ASP A 188 6.30 25.65 4.58
C ASP A 188 6.81 24.37 3.91
N GLU A 189 6.11 23.25 4.11
CA GLU A 189 6.44 21.98 3.43
C GLU A 189 6.27 22.08 1.91
N ALA A 190 5.24 22.80 1.46
CA ALA A 190 5.00 23.02 0.03
C ALA A 190 6.12 23.90 -0.58
N VAL A 191 6.53 24.97 0.09
CA VAL A 191 7.65 25.81 -0.33
C VAL A 191 8.96 25.01 -0.40
N ASP A 192 9.26 24.26 0.65
CA ASP A 192 10.44 23.39 0.72
C ASP A 192 10.43 22.34 -0.40
N HIS A 193 9.27 21.79 -0.73
CA HIS A 193 9.13 20.86 -1.83
C HIS A 193 9.45 21.51 -3.17
N VAL A 194 8.89 22.70 -3.45
CA VAL A 194 9.15 23.44 -4.70
C VAL A 194 10.64 23.78 -4.81
N LEU A 195 11.24 24.27 -3.74
CA LEU A 195 12.66 24.61 -3.73
C LEU A 195 13.60 23.41 -3.88
N ARG A 196 13.18 22.21 -3.44
CA ARG A 196 13.98 20.97 -3.64
C ARG A 196 13.79 20.36 -5.02
N ARG A 197 12.58 20.41 -5.57
CA ARG A 197 12.22 19.64 -6.77
C ARG A 197 12.21 20.49 -8.03
N HIS A 198 11.74 21.74 -7.91
CA HIS A 198 11.52 22.66 -9.00
C HIS A 198 12.46 23.89 -8.91
N PHE A 199 13.58 23.74 -8.19
CA PHE A 199 14.55 24.83 -8.00
C PHE A 199 15.00 25.47 -9.30
N ALA A 200 15.37 24.63 -10.27
CA ALA A 200 15.88 25.07 -11.57
C ALA A 200 14.88 25.87 -12.42
N THR A 201 13.57 25.81 -12.09
CA THR A 201 12.54 26.60 -12.77
C THR A 201 12.60 28.08 -12.37
N PHE A 202 13.05 28.37 -11.16
CA PHE A 202 13.03 29.73 -10.58
C PHE A 202 14.41 30.30 -10.35
N TYR A 203 15.40 29.46 -10.07
CA TYR A 203 16.72 29.86 -9.66
C TYR A 203 17.81 29.05 -10.36
N GLN A 204 18.88 29.74 -10.70
CA GLN A 204 20.12 29.14 -11.18
C GLN A 204 21.19 29.30 -10.12
N ALA A 205 21.87 28.20 -9.76
CA ALA A 205 23.01 28.28 -8.83
C ALA A 205 24.29 28.51 -9.63
N GLU A 206 24.95 29.61 -9.41
CA GLU A 206 26.28 29.93 -9.97
C GLU A 206 27.32 29.85 -8.89
N LYS A 207 28.49 29.29 -9.22
CA LYS A 207 29.66 29.31 -8.35
C LYS A 207 30.54 30.48 -8.76
N THR A 208 30.66 31.46 -7.88
CA THR A 208 31.52 32.62 -8.07
C THR A 208 32.80 32.44 -7.28
N ALA A 209 33.93 32.65 -7.93
CA ALA A 209 35.23 32.59 -7.25
C ALA A 209 35.33 33.76 -6.24
N THR A 210 35.65 33.44 -5.02
CA THR A 210 35.83 34.37 -3.92
C THR A 210 37.29 34.30 -3.45
N GLU A 211 37.81 35.35 -2.87
CA GLU A 211 39.15 35.32 -2.26
C GLU A 211 39.22 34.18 -1.22
N PRO A 212 40.29 33.37 -1.27
CA PRO A 212 40.48 32.30 -0.29
C PRO A 212 40.57 32.90 1.13
N PRO A 213 40.14 32.15 2.14
CA PRO A 213 40.18 32.63 3.51
C PRO A 213 41.62 33.03 3.91
N LYS A 214 41.77 34.23 4.42
CA LYS A 214 43.09 34.82 4.80
C LYS A 214 43.68 34.04 5.99
N GLY A 215 44.81 33.37 5.80
CA GLY A 215 45.51 32.65 6.87
C GLY A 215 46.30 31.45 6.37
N LYS A 216 47.26 30.99 7.21
CA LYS A 216 47.96 29.71 6.97
C LYS A 216 47.23 28.60 7.74
N TYR A 217 46.58 27.70 7.01
CA TYR A 217 45.85 26.58 7.58
C TYR A 217 46.70 25.31 7.45
N THR A 218 47.03 24.69 8.57
CA THR A 218 47.85 23.49 8.65
C THR A 218 47.06 22.24 9.05
N PHE A 219 45.80 22.42 9.48
CA PHE A 219 44.92 21.33 9.88
C PHE A 219 43.46 21.74 9.75
N VAL A 220 42.60 20.77 9.53
CA VAL A 220 41.15 20.90 9.47
C VAL A 220 40.48 19.84 10.32
N ALA A 221 39.32 20.16 10.87
CA ALA A 221 38.50 19.17 11.57
C ALA A 221 37.60 18.44 10.55
N GLN A 222 37.54 17.14 10.68
CA GLN A 222 36.74 16.26 9.85
C GLN A 222 35.83 15.39 10.72
N CYS A 223 34.57 15.21 10.31
CA CYS A 223 33.66 14.26 10.95
C CYS A 223 34.16 12.84 10.72
N GLY A 224 34.51 12.11 11.78
CA GLY A 224 35.01 10.74 11.69
C GLY A 224 33.99 9.69 11.20
N MET A 225 32.70 10.08 11.13
CA MET A 225 31.61 9.20 10.68
C MET A 225 31.21 9.43 9.23
N SER A 226 31.20 10.69 8.76
CA SER A 226 30.77 11.04 7.39
C SER A 226 31.93 11.46 6.47
N GLY A 227 33.14 11.70 7.02
CA GLY A 227 34.24 12.21 6.24
C GLY A 227 34.12 13.69 5.80
N ILE A 228 33.05 14.38 6.22
CA ILE A 228 32.82 15.78 5.86
C ILE A 228 33.79 16.66 6.61
N VAL A 229 34.45 17.57 5.89
CA VAL A 229 35.39 18.55 6.46
C VAL A 229 34.60 19.73 7.05
N LEU A 230 34.83 20.03 8.32
CA LEU A 230 34.13 21.07 9.08
C LEU A 230 34.88 22.41 9.08
N GLY A 231 36.13 22.37 8.65
CA GLY A 231 37.05 23.51 8.68
C GLY A 231 37.96 23.55 9.92
N PRO A 232 38.87 24.52 10.00
CA PRO A 232 39.77 24.71 11.15
C PRO A 232 38.98 25.02 12.42
N PRO A 233 39.30 24.42 13.58
CA PRO A 233 38.62 24.68 14.85
C PRO A 233 38.70 26.15 15.32
N ASN A 234 39.67 26.90 14.80
CA ASN A 234 39.90 28.32 15.13
C ASN A 234 39.01 29.28 14.32
N LEU A 235 38.22 28.77 13.37
CA LEU A 235 37.35 29.60 12.56
C LEU A 235 35.98 29.76 13.26
N ASN A 236 35.41 30.97 13.17
CA ASN A 236 34.08 31.24 13.76
C ASN A 236 33.00 30.30 13.23
N ASP A 237 33.08 29.95 11.95
CA ASP A 237 32.09 29.08 11.27
C ASP A 237 32.19 27.61 11.68
N TYR A 238 33.29 27.18 12.32
CA TYR A 238 33.46 25.78 12.75
C TYR A 238 32.33 25.32 13.68
N GLN A 239 31.99 26.13 14.67
CA GLN A 239 30.91 25.79 15.62
C GLN A 239 29.55 25.73 14.95
N ALA A 240 29.29 26.64 14.00
CA ALA A 240 28.05 26.63 13.23
C ALA A 240 27.96 25.39 12.33
N ASN A 241 29.02 25.06 11.61
CA ASN A 241 29.12 23.88 10.75
C ASN A 241 28.98 22.57 11.57
N LEU A 242 29.56 22.52 12.76
CA LEU A 242 29.45 21.37 13.66
C LEU A 242 28.00 21.13 14.11
N ARG A 243 27.32 22.21 14.53
CA ARG A 243 25.91 22.15 14.94
C ARG A 243 24.99 21.81 13.77
N LYS A 244 25.23 22.41 12.60
CA LYS A 244 24.46 22.17 11.38
C LYS A 244 24.56 20.71 10.95
N LEU A 245 25.77 20.16 10.86
CA LEU A 245 25.95 18.75 10.48
C LEU A 245 25.36 17.77 11.51
N HIS A 246 25.43 18.12 12.81
CA HIS A 246 24.78 17.33 13.86
C HIS A 246 23.25 17.33 13.70
N ALA A 247 22.63 18.49 13.51
CA ALA A 247 21.18 18.62 13.35
C ALA A 247 20.68 17.89 12.08
N GLU A 248 21.40 18.01 10.96
CA GLU A 248 21.00 17.42 9.67
C GLU A 248 21.13 15.89 9.63
N ARG A 249 22.20 15.34 10.21
CA ARG A 249 22.53 13.92 10.02
C ARG A 249 22.59 13.10 11.30
N TYR A 250 22.86 13.71 12.43
CA TYR A 250 23.19 13.04 13.68
C TYR A 250 22.33 13.47 14.87
N SER A 251 21.15 14.01 14.62
CA SER A 251 20.21 14.48 15.65
C SER A 251 19.85 13.41 16.71
N ARG A 252 20.00 12.12 16.36
CA ARG A 252 19.76 10.99 17.28
C ARG A 252 20.89 10.74 18.28
N LEU A 253 22.07 11.33 18.06
CA LEU A 253 23.22 11.19 18.95
C LEU A 253 23.32 12.42 19.85
N PRO A 254 23.67 12.29 21.15
CA PRO A 254 23.99 13.43 21.98
C PRO A 254 25.14 14.24 21.36
N PHE A 255 25.02 15.58 21.39
CA PHE A 255 25.98 16.47 20.75
C PHE A 255 27.42 16.27 21.22
N GLU A 256 27.65 16.03 22.52
CA GLU A 256 28.98 15.76 23.09
C GLU A 256 29.59 14.45 22.54
N VAL A 257 28.76 13.41 22.36
CA VAL A 257 29.22 12.15 21.74
C VAL A 257 29.57 12.36 20.27
N TYR A 258 28.80 13.18 19.55
CA TYR A 258 29.11 13.53 18.17
C TYR A 258 30.43 14.33 18.10
N LYS A 259 30.59 15.33 18.96
CA LYS A 259 31.79 16.18 19.03
C LYS A 259 33.05 15.36 19.30
N SER A 260 32.98 14.32 20.15
CA SER A 260 34.13 13.45 20.43
C SER A 260 34.57 12.59 19.23
N ARG A 261 33.72 12.48 18.20
CA ARG A 261 34.03 11.73 16.96
C ARG A 261 34.61 12.58 15.85
N VAL A 262 34.81 13.88 16.09
CA VAL A 262 35.45 14.75 15.15
C VAL A 262 36.99 14.56 15.28
N LYS A 263 37.63 14.31 14.14
CA LYS A 263 39.09 14.12 14.05
C LYS A 263 39.76 15.33 13.45
N ILE A 264 40.93 15.65 13.93
CA ILE A 264 41.78 16.68 13.33
C ILE A 264 42.69 16.00 12.29
N VAL A 265 42.57 16.44 11.05
CA VAL A 265 43.33 15.95 9.90
C VAL A 265 44.38 17.02 9.54
N ARG A 266 45.62 16.57 9.37
CA ARG A 266 46.77 17.46 8.99
C ARG A 266 47.26 17.16 7.58
N ASP A 267 46.49 16.46 6.81
CA ASP A 267 46.79 16.11 5.43
C ASP A 267 46.68 17.34 4.54
N GLU A 268 47.78 17.66 3.85
CA GLU A 268 47.87 18.85 2.99
C GLU A 268 46.85 18.80 1.85
N GLU A 269 46.55 17.63 1.32
CA GLU A 269 45.57 17.50 0.23
C GLU A 269 44.16 17.87 0.72
N VAL A 270 43.79 17.41 1.91
CA VAL A 270 42.48 17.71 2.53
C VAL A 270 42.36 19.19 2.88
N VAL A 271 43.45 19.78 3.36
CA VAL A 271 43.50 21.23 3.67
C VAL A 271 43.42 22.06 2.39
N LYS A 272 44.16 21.71 1.34
CA LYS A 272 44.10 22.40 0.04
C LYS A 272 42.70 22.29 -0.57
N LYS A 273 42.13 21.13 -0.56
CA LYS A 273 40.75 20.94 -1.04
C LYS A 273 39.73 21.75 -0.26
N TRP A 274 39.87 21.83 1.05
CA TRP A 274 39.01 22.70 1.87
C TRP A 274 39.18 24.19 1.53
N ILE A 275 40.41 24.67 1.31
CA ILE A 275 40.66 26.05 0.88
C ILE A 275 40.04 26.33 -0.49
N GLU A 276 40.17 25.37 -1.44
CA GLU A 276 39.52 25.45 -2.74
C GLU A 276 38.00 25.50 -2.61
N ASP A 277 37.41 24.64 -1.79
CA ASP A 277 35.97 24.62 -1.55
C ASP A 277 35.48 25.96 -0.92
N GLN A 278 36.28 26.60 -0.07
CA GLN A 278 35.98 27.90 0.54
C GLN A 278 36.25 29.09 -0.41
N SER A 279 37.04 28.91 -1.47
CA SER A 279 37.24 29.92 -2.51
C SER A 279 36.07 30.03 -3.49
N TRP A 280 35.05 29.18 -3.36
CA TRP A 280 33.86 29.25 -4.17
C TRP A 280 32.65 29.60 -3.32
N LYS A 281 31.93 30.64 -3.71
CA LYS A 281 30.66 31.03 -3.13
C LYS A 281 29.56 30.66 -4.11
N THR A 282 28.53 29.95 -3.62
CA THR A 282 27.37 29.68 -4.45
C THR A 282 26.42 30.87 -4.35
N GLU A 283 26.16 31.52 -5.46
CA GLU A 283 25.14 32.56 -5.60
C GLU A 283 23.96 32.02 -6.40
N TYR A 284 22.77 32.47 -6.05
CA TYR A 284 21.52 32.03 -6.68
C TYR A 284 20.94 33.19 -7.47
N ILE A 285 20.79 33.02 -8.78
CA ILE A 285 20.23 34.01 -9.69
C ILE A 285 18.76 33.69 -9.91
N CYS A 286 17.91 34.70 -9.74
CA CYS A 286 16.49 34.59 -10.02
C CYS A 286 16.22 34.64 -11.53
N LEU A 287 15.51 33.64 -12.09
CA LEU A 287 15.26 33.55 -13.54
C LEU A 287 14.00 34.27 -14.01
N ASN A 288 13.00 34.33 -13.16
CA ASN A 288 11.62 34.76 -13.55
C ASN A 288 11.27 36.16 -13.00
N VAL A 289 12.28 37.03 -12.86
CA VAL A 289 12.11 38.42 -12.39
C VAL A 289 12.71 39.36 -13.44
N PRO A 290 12.08 40.54 -13.70
CA PRO A 290 12.56 41.48 -14.72
C PRO A 290 14.00 41.91 -14.51
N GLU A 291 14.44 42.05 -13.25
CA GLU A 291 15.84 42.33 -12.88
C GLU A 291 16.45 41.09 -12.19
N PRO A 292 17.56 40.56 -12.67
CA PRO A 292 18.19 39.36 -12.08
C PRO A 292 18.71 39.69 -10.68
N VAL A 293 17.98 39.27 -9.67
CA VAL A 293 18.38 39.41 -8.26
C VAL A 293 19.35 38.26 -7.92
N ARG A 294 20.50 38.58 -7.35
CA ARG A 294 21.51 37.62 -6.87
C ARG A 294 21.34 37.44 -5.37
N LEU A 295 21.10 36.21 -4.97
CA LEU A 295 20.88 35.80 -3.58
C LEU A 295 22.08 34.96 -3.11
N GLN A 296 22.51 35.15 -1.88
CA GLN A 296 23.75 34.53 -1.38
C GLN A 296 23.48 33.28 -0.52
N THR A 297 22.27 33.11 -0.02
CA THR A 297 21.92 32.00 0.90
C THR A 297 20.60 31.35 0.50
N MET A 298 20.43 30.06 0.83
CA MET A 298 19.16 29.37 0.64
C MET A 298 18.03 29.99 1.46
N GLU A 299 18.31 30.60 2.58
CA GLU A 299 17.31 31.30 3.38
C GLU A 299 16.77 32.53 2.63
N SER A 300 17.69 33.31 2.00
CA SER A 300 17.31 34.44 1.13
C SER A 300 16.48 33.96 -0.08
N VAL A 301 16.82 32.82 -0.65
CA VAL A 301 16.05 32.18 -1.74
C VAL A 301 14.65 31.82 -1.26
N SER A 302 14.54 31.16 -0.11
CA SER A 302 13.24 30.78 0.47
C SER A 302 12.39 32.02 0.77
N LYS A 303 12.98 33.07 1.31
CA LYS A 303 12.29 34.33 1.58
C LYS A 303 11.79 34.98 0.29
N HIS A 304 12.67 35.11 -0.71
CA HIS A 304 12.33 35.68 -2.01
C HIS A 304 11.22 34.86 -2.71
N PHE A 305 11.29 33.53 -2.66
CA PHE A 305 10.26 32.66 -3.23
C PHE A 305 8.90 32.90 -2.58
N ARG A 306 8.85 33.04 -1.24
CA ARG A 306 7.61 33.31 -0.50
C ARG A 306 7.00 34.67 -0.85
N GLU A 307 7.83 35.68 -1.09
CA GLU A 307 7.39 37.02 -1.41
C GLU A 307 6.94 37.17 -2.88
N THR A 308 7.58 36.44 -3.80
CA THR A 308 7.39 36.69 -5.25
C THR A 308 6.57 35.60 -5.94
N HIS A 309 6.75 34.33 -5.60
CA HIS A 309 6.23 33.19 -6.38
C HIS A 309 5.20 32.35 -5.64
N LYS A 310 5.16 32.41 -4.31
CA LYS A 310 4.32 31.53 -3.47
C LYS A 310 2.86 31.58 -3.89
N GLU A 311 2.27 32.77 -4.00
CA GLU A 311 0.82 32.93 -4.30
C GLU A 311 0.43 32.37 -5.66
N ALA A 312 1.34 32.43 -6.64
CA ALA A 312 1.08 31.87 -7.97
C ALA A 312 1.19 30.34 -8.01
N ILE A 313 2.08 29.76 -7.20
CA ILE A 313 2.46 28.35 -7.27
C ILE A 313 1.79 27.50 -6.20
N ILE A 314 1.60 28.03 -5.00
CA ILE A 314 1.02 27.31 -3.87
C ILE A 314 -0.37 27.88 -3.59
N LYS A 315 -1.39 27.08 -3.86
CA LYS A 315 -2.78 27.49 -3.69
C LYS A 315 -3.40 26.79 -2.48
N GLU A 316 -4.10 27.53 -1.65
CA GLU A 316 -4.93 26.96 -0.61
C GLU A 316 -6.19 26.40 -1.26
N VAL A 317 -6.51 25.12 -0.98
CA VAL A 317 -7.67 24.42 -1.53
C VAL A 317 -8.51 23.80 -0.42
N GLU A 318 -9.83 23.86 -0.56
CA GLU A 318 -10.74 23.21 0.38
C GLU A 318 -10.91 21.72 0.07
N THR A 319 -10.85 21.36 -1.20
CA THR A 319 -11.02 19.98 -1.66
C THR A 319 -10.11 19.74 -2.86
N HIS A 320 -9.44 18.58 -2.87
CA HIS A 320 -8.65 18.14 -4.02
C HIS A 320 -8.76 16.62 -4.17
N SER A 321 -8.92 16.16 -5.42
CA SER A 321 -9.08 14.75 -5.75
C SER A 321 -7.92 14.25 -6.59
N ILE A 322 -7.32 13.16 -6.17
CA ILE A 322 -6.20 12.52 -6.88
C ILE A 322 -6.56 11.07 -7.21
N SER A 323 -5.91 10.49 -8.21
CA SER A 323 -6.09 9.06 -8.52
C SER A 323 -5.60 8.19 -7.37
N GLY A 324 -6.19 7.01 -7.18
CA GLY A 324 -5.73 6.07 -6.15
C GLY A 324 -4.29 5.61 -6.35
N THR A 325 -3.75 5.67 -7.58
CA THR A 325 -2.33 5.44 -7.87
C THR A 325 -1.46 6.54 -7.30
N ALA A 326 -1.82 7.81 -7.52
CA ALA A 326 -1.11 8.98 -6.97
C ALA A 326 -1.21 9.02 -5.44
N ALA A 327 -2.35 8.62 -4.86
CA ALA A 327 -2.54 8.57 -3.40
C ALA A 327 -1.58 7.60 -2.70
N ARG A 328 -1.12 6.54 -3.36
CA ARG A 328 -0.11 5.61 -2.82
C ARG A 328 1.31 6.20 -2.82
N SER A 329 1.57 7.19 -3.65
CA SER A 329 2.87 7.86 -3.81
C SER A 329 2.88 9.29 -3.28
N LEU A 330 1.98 9.63 -2.35
CA LEU A 330 1.95 10.94 -1.69
C LEU A 330 3.30 11.26 -1.07
N ARG A 331 3.76 12.48 -1.29
CA ARG A 331 5.05 12.96 -0.80
C ARG A 331 5.00 13.44 0.64
N SER A 332 3.89 14.04 1.05
CA SER A 332 3.65 14.37 2.45
C SER A 332 3.47 13.08 3.26
N GLN A 333 4.33 12.88 4.26
CA GLN A 333 4.28 11.67 5.11
C GLN A 333 3.00 11.59 5.92
N GLU A 334 2.47 12.73 6.33
CA GLU A 334 1.26 12.83 7.14
C GLU A 334 0.01 12.49 6.33
N LEU A 335 -0.11 13.04 5.12
CA LEU A 335 -1.17 12.67 4.18
C LEU A 335 -1.09 11.20 3.80
N GLY A 336 0.11 10.68 3.58
CA GLY A 336 0.33 9.26 3.29
C GLY A 336 -0.05 8.34 4.46
N ARG A 337 0.11 8.77 5.72
CA ARG A 337 -0.36 8.03 6.91
C ARG A 337 -1.88 8.06 7.01
N ALA A 338 -2.48 9.25 6.82
CA ALA A 338 -3.92 9.42 6.83
C ALA A 338 -4.61 8.57 5.75
N PHE A 339 -4.08 8.59 4.53
CA PHE A 339 -4.58 7.74 3.45
C PHE A 339 -4.49 6.25 3.77
N ARG A 340 -3.35 5.77 4.28
CA ARG A 340 -3.17 4.35 4.65
C ARG A 340 -4.17 3.92 5.72
N SER A 341 -4.38 4.75 6.74
CA SER A 341 -5.37 4.47 7.78
C SER A 341 -6.78 4.39 7.21
N ALA A 342 -7.21 5.38 6.41
CA ALA A 342 -8.52 5.38 5.78
C ALA A 342 -8.72 4.20 4.82
N TRP A 343 -7.67 3.83 4.05
CA TRP A 343 -7.70 2.69 3.15
C TRP A 343 -7.80 1.35 3.90
N GLU A 344 -7.08 1.19 5.01
CA GLU A 344 -7.16 -0.02 5.85
C GLU A 344 -8.55 -0.18 6.48
N ASP A 345 -9.16 0.91 6.93
CA ASP A 345 -10.51 0.89 7.49
C ASP A 345 -11.53 0.47 6.42
N GLN A 346 -11.44 1.04 5.21
CA GLN A 346 -12.30 0.65 4.09
C GLN A 346 -12.03 -0.78 3.61
N ARG A 347 -10.79 -1.27 3.68
CA ARG A 347 -10.46 -2.66 3.36
C ARG A 347 -11.10 -3.65 4.33
N ARG A 348 -11.23 -3.29 5.60
CA ARG A 348 -11.91 -4.12 6.61
C ARG A 348 -13.42 -4.13 6.38
N PHE A 349 -13.99 -2.96 6.15
CA PHE A 349 -15.41 -2.79 5.88
C PHE A 349 -15.65 -1.61 4.91
N PRO A 350 -15.92 -1.86 3.62
CA PRO A 350 -15.96 -0.83 2.58
C PRO A 350 -17.26 -0.02 2.59
N LEU A 351 -17.67 0.50 3.75
CA LEU A 351 -18.94 1.21 3.91
C LEU A 351 -18.99 2.50 3.10
N GLN A 352 -17.93 3.31 3.16
CA GLN A 352 -17.90 4.60 2.48
C GLN A 352 -17.99 4.44 0.95
N ILE A 353 -17.16 3.55 0.39
CA ILE A 353 -17.19 3.24 -1.05
C ILE A 353 -18.54 2.64 -1.44
N ALA A 354 -19.11 1.72 -0.65
CA ALA A 354 -20.42 1.13 -0.93
C ALA A 354 -21.53 2.17 -0.92
N THR A 355 -21.45 3.17 -0.04
CA THR A 355 -22.42 4.26 0.02
C THR A 355 -22.36 5.14 -1.26
N VAL A 356 -21.15 5.56 -1.65
CA VAL A 356 -20.95 6.35 -2.89
C VAL A 356 -21.39 5.53 -4.11
N LEU A 357 -20.97 4.27 -4.18
CA LEU A 357 -21.32 3.36 -5.26
C LEU A 357 -22.84 3.14 -5.37
N SER A 358 -23.53 3.05 -4.22
CA SER A 358 -25.00 2.93 -4.24
C SER A 358 -25.69 4.15 -4.84
N GLN A 359 -25.20 5.34 -4.54
CA GLN A 359 -25.71 6.59 -5.13
C GLN A 359 -25.45 6.63 -6.65
N GLN A 360 -24.23 6.27 -7.06
CA GLN A 360 -23.86 6.21 -8.48
C GLN A 360 -24.68 5.17 -9.25
N PHE A 361 -24.96 4.01 -8.67
CA PHE A 361 -25.82 3.00 -9.30
C PHE A 361 -27.29 3.39 -9.32
N ALA A 362 -27.79 4.05 -8.25
CA ALA A 362 -29.15 4.56 -8.21
C ALA A 362 -29.40 5.61 -9.30
N SER A 363 -28.46 6.53 -9.51
CA SER A 363 -28.55 7.54 -10.59
C SER A 363 -28.59 6.92 -11.99
N ARG A 364 -28.05 5.69 -12.14
CA ARG A 364 -28.09 4.91 -13.39
C ARG A 364 -29.32 3.98 -13.49
N GLY A 365 -30.28 4.12 -12.57
CA GLY A 365 -31.53 3.37 -12.59
C GLY A 365 -31.42 1.92 -12.08
N LEU A 366 -30.37 1.56 -11.34
CA LEU A 366 -30.27 0.28 -10.67
C LEU A 366 -30.98 0.32 -9.32
N GLN A 367 -31.53 -0.82 -8.91
CA GLN A 367 -32.26 -0.97 -7.67
C GLN A 367 -31.55 -1.87 -6.67
N PHE A 368 -31.89 -1.70 -5.39
CA PHE A 368 -31.26 -2.42 -4.29
C PHE A 368 -32.29 -3.24 -3.51
N PHE A 369 -31.90 -4.42 -3.09
CA PHE A 369 -32.67 -5.24 -2.17
C PHE A 369 -31.73 -5.99 -1.22
N LYS A 370 -32.25 -6.44 -0.09
CA LYS A 370 -31.50 -7.22 0.89
C LYS A 370 -31.87 -8.70 0.78
N VAL A 371 -30.84 -9.54 0.76
CA VAL A 371 -30.97 -10.98 0.91
C VAL A 371 -30.64 -11.33 2.36
N ASP A 372 -31.47 -12.19 2.98
CA ASP A 372 -31.32 -12.63 4.38
C ASP A 372 -31.17 -11.48 5.40
N LYS A 373 -31.77 -10.32 5.12
CA LYS A 373 -31.73 -9.09 5.92
C LYS A 373 -30.36 -8.44 6.09
N THR A 374 -29.29 -9.08 5.64
CA THR A 374 -27.89 -8.69 5.87
C THR A 374 -27.17 -8.22 4.61
N VAL A 375 -27.28 -8.95 3.52
CA VAL A 375 -26.49 -8.69 2.30
C VAL A 375 -27.27 -7.82 1.32
N THR A 376 -26.76 -6.62 1.04
CA THR A 376 -27.36 -5.71 0.05
C THR A 376 -26.90 -6.10 -1.36
N HIS A 377 -27.84 -6.37 -2.26
CA HIS A 377 -27.60 -6.64 -3.66
C HIS A 377 -28.05 -5.47 -4.54
N VAL A 378 -27.37 -5.29 -5.64
CA VAL A 378 -27.72 -4.37 -6.73
C VAL A 378 -28.22 -5.18 -7.93
N SER A 379 -29.31 -4.75 -8.55
CA SER A 379 -29.90 -5.39 -9.73
C SER A 379 -30.67 -4.38 -10.58
N VAL A 380 -31.17 -4.82 -11.72
CA VAL A 380 -32.01 -4.00 -12.61
C VAL A 380 -33.38 -3.75 -11.98
N ALA A 381 -33.95 -4.77 -11.33
CA ALA A 381 -35.24 -4.68 -10.68
C ALA A 381 -35.21 -5.44 -9.35
N ARG A 382 -36.09 -5.07 -8.42
CA ARG A 382 -36.27 -5.84 -7.18
C ARG A 382 -36.95 -7.17 -7.51
N PRO A 383 -36.49 -8.28 -6.95
CA PRO A 383 -37.15 -9.57 -7.11
C PRO A 383 -38.55 -9.53 -6.43
N HIS A 384 -39.53 -10.00 -7.14
CA HIS A 384 -40.90 -10.20 -6.64
C HIS A 384 -41.23 -11.65 -6.73
N PHE A 385 -42.10 -12.14 -5.83
CA PHE A 385 -42.69 -13.46 -6.00
C PHE A 385 -43.54 -13.48 -7.26
N LEU A 386 -43.34 -14.51 -8.06
CA LEU A 386 -44.12 -14.70 -9.29
C LEU A 386 -45.42 -15.37 -8.93
N ASP A 387 -46.55 -14.69 -9.14
CA ASP A 387 -47.86 -15.27 -9.05
C ASP A 387 -48.15 -15.98 -10.38
N LEU A 388 -48.25 -17.34 -10.29
CA LEU A 388 -48.49 -18.21 -11.44
C LEU A 388 -49.94 -18.18 -11.95
N GLU A 389 -50.87 -17.69 -11.14
CA GLU A 389 -52.29 -17.54 -11.51
C GLU A 389 -52.54 -16.22 -12.24
N ALA A 390 -51.96 -15.15 -11.74
CA ALA A 390 -52.15 -13.83 -12.32
C ALA A 390 -51.27 -13.56 -13.57
N THR A 391 -50.14 -14.28 -13.71
CA THR A 391 -49.16 -14.01 -14.77
C THR A 391 -49.05 -15.19 -15.72
N PRO A 392 -49.40 -15.03 -17.04
CA PRO A 392 -49.21 -16.07 -18.03
C PRO A 392 -47.72 -16.33 -18.27
N VAL A 393 -47.22 -17.48 -17.82
CA VAL A 393 -45.81 -17.90 -17.98
C VAL A 393 -45.74 -19.26 -18.67
N SER A 394 -44.61 -19.53 -19.32
CA SER A 394 -44.36 -20.80 -19.98
C SER A 394 -44.35 -21.97 -18.98
N GLU A 395 -44.67 -23.17 -19.45
CA GLU A 395 -44.64 -24.37 -18.59
C GLU A 395 -43.27 -24.64 -17.95
N GLY A 396 -42.18 -24.30 -18.65
CA GLY A 396 -40.83 -24.43 -18.10
C GLY A 396 -40.63 -23.53 -16.87
N VAL A 397 -41.11 -22.30 -16.92
CA VAL A 397 -41.06 -21.38 -15.78
C VAL A 397 -41.93 -21.87 -14.63
N LYS A 398 -43.17 -22.37 -14.95
CA LYS A 398 -44.07 -22.99 -13.93
C LYS A 398 -43.38 -24.13 -13.20
N LYS A 399 -42.72 -25.03 -13.93
CA LYS A 399 -41.99 -26.18 -13.34
C LYS A 399 -40.86 -25.69 -12.43
N ILE A 400 -40.10 -24.67 -12.84
CA ILE A 400 -39.02 -24.09 -12.03
C ILE A 400 -39.59 -23.48 -10.75
N VAL A 401 -40.61 -22.65 -10.84
CA VAL A 401 -41.22 -21.98 -9.67
C VAL A 401 -41.83 -23.02 -8.70
N ASN A 402 -42.55 -23.98 -9.21
CA ASN A 402 -43.13 -25.05 -8.38
C ASN A 402 -42.04 -25.88 -7.68
N PHE A 403 -40.93 -26.16 -8.36
CA PHE A 403 -39.80 -26.84 -7.74
C PHE A 403 -39.17 -25.98 -6.63
N LEU A 404 -38.96 -24.67 -6.86
CA LEU A 404 -38.41 -23.73 -5.86
C LEU A 404 -39.33 -23.59 -4.64
N ASN A 405 -40.66 -23.55 -4.86
CA ASN A 405 -41.62 -23.47 -3.78
C ASN A 405 -41.66 -24.75 -2.92
N ALA A 406 -41.49 -25.91 -3.56
CA ALA A 406 -41.43 -27.20 -2.87
C ALA A 406 -40.08 -27.42 -2.12
N HIS A 407 -39.00 -26.88 -2.62
CA HIS A 407 -37.66 -27.06 -2.08
C HIS A 407 -37.03 -25.73 -1.70
N GLY A 408 -37.50 -25.13 -0.63
CA GLY A 408 -37.11 -23.77 -0.16
C GLY A 408 -35.69 -23.65 0.28
N LYS A 409 -34.66 -23.98 -0.26
CA LYS A 409 -33.21 -23.80 -0.10
C LYS A 409 -32.43 -24.66 -1.11
N CYS A 410 -33.06 -25.02 -2.23
CA CYS A 410 -32.41 -25.84 -3.23
C CYS A 410 -31.27 -25.07 -3.91
N THR A 411 -30.21 -25.76 -4.28
CA THR A 411 -29.11 -25.22 -5.08
C THR A 411 -29.47 -25.27 -6.57
N ARG A 412 -28.87 -24.41 -7.38
CA ARG A 412 -29.01 -24.44 -8.83
C ARG A 412 -28.68 -25.80 -9.43
N ARG A 413 -27.74 -26.53 -8.83
CA ARG A 413 -27.34 -27.86 -9.28
C ARG A 413 -28.49 -28.87 -9.09
N GLN A 414 -29.12 -28.88 -7.93
CA GLN A 414 -30.27 -29.73 -7.65
C GLN A 414 -31.46 -29.44 -8.60
N LEU A 415 -31.68 -28.14 -8.88
CA LEU A 415 -32.71 -27.73 -9.82
C LEU A 415 -32.42 -28.26 -11.24
N ILE A 416 -31.17 -28.14 -11.72
CA ILE A 416 -30.78 -28.64 -13.04
C ILE A 416 -30.86 -30.18 -13.09
N GLU A 417 -30.40 -30.86 -12.07
CA GLU A 417 -30.43 -32.34 -11.99
C GLU A 417 -31.87 -32.88 -12.03
N SER A 418 -32.84 -32.16 -11.42
CA SER A 418 -34.23 -32.60 -11.39
C SER A 418 -35.02 -32.20 -12.64
N LEU A 419 -34.82 -30.99 -13.19
CA LEU A 419 -35.64 -30.53 -14.32
C LEU A 419 -35.00 -30.73 -15.70
N ALA A 420 -33.67 -30.89 -15.78
CA ALA A 420 -32.93 -31.17 -17.01
C ALA A 420 -31.83 -32.21 -16.74
N PRO A 421 -32.20 -33.46 -16.40
CA PRO A 421 -31.18 -34.47 -16.21
C PRO A 421 -30.38 -34.65 -17.51
N LYS A 422 -29.05 -34.73 -17.39
CA LYS A 422 -28.21 -35.01 -18.55
C LYS A 422 -28.65 -36.35 -19.15
N PRO A 423 -28.87 -36.43 -20.49
CA PRO A 423 -29.16 -37.72 -21.12
C PRO A 423 -28.00 -38.65 -20.76
N ALA A 424 -28.36 -39.85 -20.28
CA ALA A 424 -27.39 -40.91 -20.04
C ALA A 424 -26.61 -41.12 -21.36
N ILE A 425 -25.29 -40.98 -21.30
CA ILE A 425 -24.43 -41.31 -22.44
C ILE A 425 -24.57 -42.82 -22.61
N VAL A 426 -25.40 -43.22 -23.56
CA VAL A 426 -25.47 -44.63 -23.99
C VAL A 426 -24.13 -44.91 -24.65
N PRO A 427 -23.32 -45.83 -24.14
CA PRO A 427 -22.07 -46.17 -24.80
C PRO A 427 -22.41 -46.69 -26.19
N VAL A 428 -21.99 -45.93 -27.21
CA VAL A 428 -22.08 -46.40 -28.61
C VAL A 428 -21.21 -47.65 -28.67
N PRO A 429 -21.73 -48.81 -29.10
CA PRO A 429 -20.93 -50.00 -29.26
C PRO A 429 -19.83 -49.66 -30.29
N VAL A 430 -18.61 -49.78 -29.87
CA VAL A 430 -17.43 -49.65 -30.76
C VAL A 430 -17.54 -50.77 -31.74
N SER A 431 -17.91 -50.48 -33.00
CA SER A 431 -17.79 -51.41 -34.11
C SER A 431 -16.31 -51.72 -34.27
N GLU A 432 -15.95 -53.00 -34.06
CA GLU A 432 -14.62 -53.50 -34.33
C GLU A 432 -14.20 -53.15 -35.79
N PRO A 433 -12.96 -52.70 -36.00
CA PRO A 433 -12.47 -52.48 -37.36
C PRO A 433 -12.40 -53.82 -38.11
N PRO A 434 -12.72 -53.85 -39.41
CA PRO A 434 -12.69 -55.08 -40.19
C PRO A 434 -11.26 -55.65 -40.22
N ARG A 435 -11.14 -56.92 -39.87
CA ARG A 435 -9.93 -57.71 -39.96
C ARG A 435 -9.45 -57.70 -41.41
N ALA A 436 -8.27 -57.16 -41.64
CA ALA A 436 -7.58 -57.30 -42.94
C ALA A 436 -7.23 -58.75 -43.16
N GLU A 437 -7.74 -59.35 -44.25
CA GLU A 437 -7.33 -60.64 -44.75
C GLU A 437 -5.86 -60.56 -45.27
N PRO A 438 -5.07 -61.63 -45.10
CA PRO A 438 -3.73 -61.68 -45.65
C PRO A 438 -3.80 -61.91 -47.14
N VAL A 439 -3.19 -61.02 -47.93
CA VAL A 439 -2.93 -61.21 -49.36
C VAL A 439 -1.72 -62.15 -49.48
N GLU A 440 -1.97 -63.38 -49.93
CA GLU A 440 -0.95 -64.25 -50.50
C GLU A 440 -0.60 -63.74 -51.91
N GLY A 441 0.72 -63.70 -52.24
CA GLY A 441 1.22 -63.45 -53.56
C GLY A 441 2.59 -62.81 -53.52
#